data_a6c19724088a241f4e88f6f2b09b7b34
#
_entry.id   a6c19724088a241f4e88f6f2b09b7b34
#
_cell.length_a   1.000
_cell.length_b   1.000
_cell.length_c   1.000
_cell.angle_alpha   90.00
_cell.angle_beta   90.00
_cell.angle_gamma   90.00
#
_symmetry.space_group_name_H-M   'P 1'
#
loop_
_entity.id
_entity.type
_entity.pdbx_description
1 polymer ?
#
loop_
_entity_poly.entity_id
_entity_poly.type
_entity_poly.pdbx_seq_one_letter_code
_entity_poly.pdbx_strand_id
1 'polypeptide(L)'
;MRLLLVLADAPTNLKIESFDKKTIQKIRDDWENLSKAFINMVETLVSIGLSDGFLTSYNATMPIVYFIYKGGKINSEGAKKEIRKILSISMAKRLFGVASNDALRSTRAALQSYDCKKNPFVLSIFDSVTLTGNRTFKVEETDIDYWLDNYTIGPNTYIILSLLYPTLKLSQESFHQDHCHPHVSFDDKPISSLGLSEETVREWQYKRNLLPNLQFLEGRENESKNKTPLKDWIADGNTIKFLPSGVSLELKDFDVFFTERRKLIRGELIRIFNIKIITE
;
A
#
# COMPACT_ATOMS: atom_id res chain seq x y z
N MET A 1 -20.47 11.14 5.76
CA MET A 1 -21.38 10.71 6.85
C MET A 1 -20.65 9.88 7.92
N ARG A 2 -20.08 8.70 7.60
CA ARG A 2 -19.42 7.85 8.62
C ARG A 2 -18.25 8.54 9.34
N LEU A 3 -17.41 9.29 8.63
CA LEU A 3 -16.33 10.09 9.20
C LEU A 3 -16.85 11.04 10.30
N LEU A 4 -17.95 11.72 10.08
CA LEU A 4 -18.54 12.63 11.09
C LEU A 4 -18.91 11.90 12.38
N LEU A 5 -19.44 10.67 12.28
CA LEU A 5 -19.73 9.83 13.45
C LEU A 5 -18.44 9.44 14.18
N VAL A 6 -17.37 9.09 13.44
CA VAL A 6 -16.08 8.78 14.02
C VAL A 6 -15.52 9.98 14.79
N LEU A 7 -15.53 11.17 14.19
CA LEU A 7 -15.00 12.39 14.78
C LEU A 7 -15.85 12.91 15.96
N ALA A 8 -17.18 12.71 15.89
CA ALA A 8 -18.09 13.05 16.98
C ALA A 8 -18.05 12.08 18.16
N ASP A 9 -17.22 11.01 18.10
CA ASP A 9 -17.18 9.92 19.08
C ASP A 9 -18.53 9.17 19.20
N ALA A 10 -19.36 9.23 18.16
CA ALA A 10 -20.66 8.56 18.08
C ALA A 10 -20.52 7.08 17.59
N PRO A 11 -21.60 6.27 17.69
CA PRO A 11 -21.62 4.95 17.07
C PRO A 11 -21.35 5.04 15.56
N THR A 12 -20.43 4.20 15.04
CA THR A 12 -19.98 4.28 13.64
C THR A 12 -20.94 3.65 12.62
N ASN A 13 -22.02 3.06 13.09
CA ASN A 13 -23.07 2.50 12.26
C ASN A 13 -23.85 3.64 11.57
N LEU A 14 -24.05 3.53 10.25
CA LEU A 14 -24.85 4.50 9.49
C LEU A 14 -26.35 4.23 9.69
N LYS A 15 -26.83 4.47 10.90
CA LYS A 15 -28.26 4.42 11.28
C LYS A 15 -28.73 5.80 11.67
N ILE A 16 -30.04 6.05 11.55
CA ILE A 16 -30.65 7.35 11.91
C ILE A 16 -30.38 7.66 13.39
N GLU A 17 -30.45 6.66 14.24
CA GLU A 17 -30.24 6.78 15.69
C GLU A 17 -28.81 7.23 16.06
N SER A 18 -27.82 6.98 15.16
CA SER A 18 -26.44 7.44 15.37
C SER A 18 -26.29 8.95 15.17
N PHE A 19 -27.26 9.60 14.55
CA PHE A 19 -27.34 11.05 14.33
C PHE A 19 -28.35 11.72 15.28
N ASP A 20 -28.28 11.40 16.55
CA ASP A 20 -29.10 12.06 17.56
C ASP A 20 -28.79 13.57 17.69
N LYS A 21 -29.65 14.29 18.42
CA LYS A 21 -29.51 15.74 18.59
C LYS A 21 -28.13 16.13 19.14
N LYS A 22 -27.58 15.35 20.07
CA LYS A 22 -26.28 15.60 20.69
C LYS A 22 -25.14 15.45 19.70
N THR A 23 -25.17 14.38 18.90
CA THR A 23 -24.19 14.12 17.84
C THR A 23 -24.23 15.21 16.76
N ILE A 24 -25.42 15.58 16.30
CA ILE A 24 -25.62 16.64 15.30
C ILE A 24 -25.12 17.98 15.84
N GLN A 25 -25.43 18.31 17.08
CA GLN A 25 -24.98 19.55 17.71
C GLN A 25 -23.46 19.60 17.79
N LYS A 26 -22.81 18.53 18.29
CA LYS A 26 -21.35 18.42 18.35
C LYS A 26 -20.69 18.60 16.98
N ILE A 27 -21.23 17.96 15.92
CA ILE A 27 -20.72 18.11 14.54
C ILE A 27 -20.85 19.58 14.10
N ARG A 28 -21.98 20.22 14.38
CA ARG A 28 -22.25 21.60 13.98
C ARG A 28 -21.33 22.59 14.68
N ASP A 29 -21.16 22.43 15.99
CA ASP A 29 -20.35 23.33 16.83
C ASP A 29 -18.85 23.25 16.47
N ASP A 30 -18.37 22.08 16.02
CA ASP A 30 -16.97 21.84 15.75
C ASP A 30 -16.65 21.65 14.24
N TRP A 31 -17.57 22.06 13.38
CA TRP A 31 -17.50 21.86 11.93
C TRP A 31 -16.20 22.36 11.30
N GLU A 32 -15.71 23.50 11.75
CA GLU A 32 -14.48 24.10 11.23
C GLU A 32 -13.26 23.20 11.51
N ASN A 33 -13.12 22.69 12.73
CA ASN A 33 -12.02 21.79 13.11
C ASN A 33 -12.11 20.44 12.41
N LEU A 34 -13.33 19.90 12.27
CA LEU A 34 -13.59 18.66 11.54
C LEU A 34 -13.17 18.80 10.07
N SER A 35 -13.55 19.92 9.44
CA SER A 35 -13.23 20.20 8.04
C SER A 35 -11.72 20.40 7.84
N LYS A 36 -11.06 21.16 8.70
CA LYS A 36 -9.59 21.36 8.66
C LYS A 36 -8.83 20.04 8.80
N ALA A 37 -9.27 19.17 9.70
CA ALA A 37 -8.63 17.87 9.90
C ALA A 37 -8.75 16.99 8.64
N PHE A 38 -9.93 16.99 8.00
CA PHE A 38 -10.16 16.27 6.75
C PHE A 38 -9.29 16.81 5.61
N ILE A 39 -9.28 18.14 5.41
CA ILE A 39 -8.48 18.77 4.35
C ILE A 39 -6.99 18.46 4.54
N ASN A 40 -6.46 18.62 5.76
CA ASN A 40 -5.05 18.31 6.06
C ASN A 40 -4.70 16.85 5.75
N MET A 41 -5.59 15.91 6.06
CA MET A 41 -5.40 14.50 5.67
C MET A 41 -5.34 14.35 4.14
N VAL A 42 -6.27 14.94 3.39
CA VAL A 42 -6.29 14.85 1.93
C VAL A 42 -5.00 15.43 1.33
N GLU A 43 -4.59 16.64 1.75
CA GLU A 43 -3.35 17.27 1.31
C GLU A 43 -2.12 16.39 1.60
N THR A 44 -2.09 15.76 2.78
CA THR A 44 -1.00 14.85 3.14
C THR A 44 -1.01 13.62 2.24
N LEU A 45 -2.15 12.99 1.98
CA LEU A 45 -2.23 11.82 1.09
C LEU A 45 -1.79 12.17 -0.34
N VAL A 46 -2.23 13.30 -0.87
CA VAL A 46 -1.78 13.81 -2.17
C VAL A 46 -0.26 14.02 -2.15
N SER A 47 0.29 14.64 -1.10
CA SER A 47 1.73 14.90 -0.99
C SER A 47 2.60 13.64 -0.98
N ILE A 48 2.03 12.50 -0.59
CA ILE A 48 2.70 11.20 -0.63
C ILE A 48 2.29 10.33 -1.83
N GLY A 49 1.58 10.91 -2.79
CA GLY A 49 1.18 10.24 -4.03
C GLY A 49 0.05 9.22 -3.89
N LEU A 50 -0.69 9.26 -2.79
CA LEU A 50 -1.86 8.41 -2.56
C LEU A 50 -3.13 9.19 -2.91
N SER A 51 -3.52 9.13 -4.17
CA SER A 51 -4.75 9.74 -4.67
C SER A 51 -5.90 8.73 -4.72
N ASP A 52 -7.08 9.21 -5.12
CA ASP A 52 -8.37 8.51 -5.11
C ASP A 52 -8.32 7.11 -5.78
N GLY A 53 -7.69 6.97 -6.94
CA GLY A 53 -7.66 5.70 -7.68
C GLY A 53 -6.89 4.55 -7.01
N PHE A 54 -6.18 4.82 -5.91
CA PHE A 54 -5.33 3.82 -5.25
C PHE A 54 -5.81 3.38 -3.87
N LEU A 55 -6.84 4.05 -3.32
CA LEU A 55 -7.44 3.68 -2.04
C LEU A 55 -8.56 2.67 -2.23
N THR A 56 -8.36 1.42 -1.87
CA THR A 56 -9.40 0.38 -1.91
C THR A 56 -10.44 0.54 -0.80
N SER A 57 -10.15 1.31 0.24
CA SER A 57 -11.07 1.63 1.33
C SER A 57 -10.78 2.99 1.95
N TYR A 58 -11.68 3.94 1.77
CA TYR A 58 -11.60 5.26 2.45
C TYR A 58 -11.73 5.16 3.97
N ASN A 59 -12.31 4.08 4.50
CA ASN A 59 -12.38 3.90 5.95
C ASN A 59 -10.99 3.81 6.59
N ALA A 60 -9.96 3.35 5.85
CA ALA A 60 -8.60 3.28 6.34
C ALA A 60 -7.96 4.65 6.62
N THR A 61 -8.49 5.73 6.03
CA THR A 61 -8.01 7.10 6.25
C THR A 61 -8.62 7.75 7.50
N MET A 62 -9.75 7.24 7.99
CA MET A 62 -10.48 7.87 9.11
C MET A 62 -9.69 7.93 10.42
N PRO A 63 -8.87 6.94 10.80
CA PRO A 63 -7.99 7.06 11.97
C PRO A 63 -6.98 8.20 11.85
N ILE A 64 -6.50 8.51 10.65
CA ILE A 64 -5.59 9.64 10.38
C ILE A 64 -6.32 10.97 10.62
N VAL A 65 -7.54 11.11 10.07
CA VAL A 65 -8.37 12.32 10.30
C VAL A 65 -8.67 12.49 11.78
N TYR A 66 -8.99 11.39 12.49
CA TYR A 66 -9.26 11.41 13.92
C TYR A 66 -8.03 11.87 14.72
N PHE A 67 -6.85 11.36 14.39
CA PHE A 67 -5.59 11.79 15.02
C PHE A 67 -5.36 13.31 14.84
N ILE A 68 -5.52 13.83 13.62
CA ILE A 68 -5.39 15.27 13.34
C ILE A 68 -6.43 16.07 14.11
N TYR A 69 -7.69 15.63 14.09
CA TYR A 69 -8.78 16.27 14.81
C TYR A 69 -8.52 16.36 16.32
N LYS A 70 -7.84 15.36 16.92
CA LYS A 70 -7.41 15.39 18.32
C LYS A 70 -6.15 16.23 18.54
N GLY A 71 -5.68 16.99 17.56
CA GLY A 71 -4.57 17.93 17.64
C GLY A 71 -3.22 17.36 17.25
N GLY A 72 -3.18 16.16 16.68
CA GLY A 72 -1.98 15.52 16.18
C GLY A 72 -1.43 16.18 14.91
N LYS A 73 -0.12 16.09 14.71
CA LYS A 73 0.59 16.66 13.54
C LYS A 73 1.13 15.55 12.66
N ILE A 74 0.91 15.65 11.35
CA ILE A 74 1.30 14.63 10.36
C ILE A 74 2.22 15.15 9.24
N ASN A 75 2.73 16.39 9.36
CA ASN A 75 3.47 17.06 8.27
C ASN A 75 4.95 16.64 8.17
N SER A 76 5.48 15.90 9.17
CA SER A 76 6.86 15.43 9.12
C SER A 76 7.03 14.24 8.17
N GLU A 77 8.22 14.11 7.57
CA GLU A 77 8.54 12.95 6.72
C GLU A 77 8.41 11.61 7.47
N GLY A 78 8.71 11.61 8.77
CA GLY A 78 8.47 10.43 9.62
C GLY A 78 6.99 10.05 9.69
N ALA A 79 6.09 11.02 9.93
CA ALA A 79 4.66 10.78 9.97
C ALA A 79 4.12 10.32 8.60
N LYS A 80 4.60 10.91 7.51
CA LYS A 80 4.24 10.49 6.14
C LYS A 80 4.63 9.04 5.84
N LYS A 81 5.82 8.61 6.26
CA LYS A 81 6.26 7.21 6.14
C LYS A 81 5.37 6.26 6.95
N GLU A 82 5.03 6.63 8.18
CA GLU A 82 4.13 5.83 9.01
C GLU A 82 2.71 5.77 8.43
N ILE A 83 2.17 6.87 7.89
CA ILE A 83 0.89 6.89 7.19
C ILE A 83 0.90 5.91 6.01
N ARG A 84 1.95 5.94 5.16
CA ARG A 84 2.08 4.97 4.06
C ARG A 84 2.06 3.55 4.59
N LYS A 85 2.84 3.25 5.63
CA LYS A 85 2.93 1.93 6.25
C LYS A 85 1.57 1.46 6.78
N ILE A 86 0.88 2.29 7.55
CA ILE A 86 -0.44 1.98 8.13
C ILE A 86 -1.48 1.76 7.03
N LEU A 87 -1.52 2.59 5.99
CA LEU A 87 -2.43 2.43 4.86
C LEU A 87 -2.09 1.17 4.05
N SER A 88 -0.81 0.87 3.82
CA SER A 88 -0.39 -0.35 3.13
C SER A 88 -0.88 -1.60 3.85
N ILE A 89 -0.67 -1.68 5.16
CA ILE A 89 -1.17 -2.78 5.99
C ILE A 89 -2.69 -2.85 5.92
N SER A 90 -3.35 -1.70 6.10
CA SER A 90 -4.82 -1.62 6.14
C SER A 90 -5.47 -2.13 4.86
N MET A 91 -4.90 -1.81 3.69
CA MET A 91 -5.39 -2.24 2.40
C MET A 91 -4.97 -3.67 2.07
N ALA A 92 -3.69 -4.01 2.25
CA ALA A 92 -3.18 -5.34 1.97
C ALA A 92 -3.87 -6.42 2.83
N LYS A 93 -4.11 -6.15 4.11
CA LYS A 93 -4.84 -7.07 5.01
C LYS A 93 -6.35 -6.83 5.02
N ARG A 94 -6.88 -5.91 4.21
CA ARG A 94 -8.31 -5.55 4.12
C ARG A 94 -8.95 -5.25 5.48
N LEU A 95 -8.20 -4.55 6.38
CA LEU A 95 -8.61 -4.34 7.77
C LEU A 95 -9.92 -3.55 7.89
N PHE A 96 -10.18 -2.63 6.97
CA PHE A 96 -11.38 -1.78 6.91
C PHE A 96 -12.39 -2.22 5.85
N GLY A 97 -12.28 -3.44 5.33
CA GLY A 97 -13.25 -4.02 4.39
C GLY A 97 -14.47 -4.58 5.12
N VAL A 98 -14.54 -5.89 5.27
CA VAL A 98 -15.57 -6.58 6.06
C VAL A 98 -15.45 -6.16 7.52
N ALA A 99 -16.59 -5.89 8.19
CA ALA A 99 -16.66 -5.41 9.58
C ALA A 99 -15.95 -4.03 9.81
N SER A 100 -16.05 -3.12 8.84
CA SER A 100 -15.43 -1.79 8.93
C SER A 100 -15.83 -0.98 10.18
N ASN A 101 -17.04 -1.18 10.72
CA ASN A 101 -17.49 -0.51 11.94
C ASN A 101 -16.66 -0.95 13.17
N ASP A 102 -16.31 -2.24 13.24
CA ASP A 102 -15.47 -2.77 14.31
C ASP A 102 -14.05 -2.18 14.20
N ALA A 103 -13.47 -2.17 13.00
CA ALA A 103 -12.16 -1.57 12.77
C ALA A 103 -12.11 -0.08 13.14
N LEU A 104 -13.14 0.70 12.76
CA LEU A 104 -13.22 2.13 13.11
C LEU A 104 -13.40 2.36 14.61
N ARG A 105 -14.19 1.53 15.27
CA ARG A 105 -14.39 1.61 16.73
C ARG A 105 -13.09 1.30 17.47
N SER A 106 -12.41 0.20 17.11
CA SER A 106 -11.20 -0.26 17.79
C SER A 106 -10.02 0.70 17.56
N THR A 107 -9.81 1.19 16.34
CA THR A 107 -8.77 2.17 16.06
C THR A 107 -9.05 3.52 16.71
N ARG A 108 -10.31 3.95 16.78
CA ARG A 108 -10.70 5.16 17.52
C ARG A 108 -10.43 5.00 19.01
N ALA A 109 -10.77 3.87 19.61
CA ALA A 109 -10.50 3.61 21.04
C ALA A 109 -8.99 3.67 21.35
N ALA A 110 -8.15 3.09 20.49
CA ALA A 110 -6.69 3.21 20.62
C ALA A 110 -6.22 4.67 20.58
N LEU A 111 -6.77 5.48 19.66
CA LEU A 111 -6.44 6.90 19.56
C LEU A 111 -7.00 7.75 20.69
N GLN A 112 -8.10 7.37 21.32
CA GLN A 112 -8.66 8.05 22.49
C GLN A 112 -7.77 7.92 23.73
N SER A 113 -7.07 6.79 23.86
CA SER A 113 -6.11 6.56 24.95
C SER A 113 -4.71 7.08 24.65
N TYR A 114 -4.48 7.65 23.44
CA TYR A 114 -3.19 8.15 23.00
C TYR A 114 -3.15 9.69 23.05
N ASP A 115 -2.08 10.27 23.59
CA ASP A 115 -1.91 11.73 23.58
C ASP A 115 -1.46 12.20 22.18
N CYS A 116 -2.45 12.39 21.30
CA CYS A 116 -2.22 12.81 19.91
C CYS A 116 -1.50 14.16 19.78
N LYS A 117 -1.62 15.05 20.79
CA LYS A 117 -0.99 16.37 20.73
C LYS A 117 0.52 16.32 20.98
N LYS A 118 0.96 15.39 21.83
CA LYS A 118 2.36 15.28 22.24
C LYS A 118 3.14 14.25 21.46
N ASN A 119 2.48 13.21 20.96
CA ASN A 119 3.13 12.05 20.36
C ASN A 119 2.89 11.96 18.84
N PRO A 120 3.83 11.39 18.08
CA PRO A 120 3.70 11.25 16.63
C PRO A 120 2.66 10.17 16.25
N PHE A 121 2.14 10.26 15.01
CA PHE A 121 1.31 9.21 14.44
C PHE A 121 2.21 8.05 13.98
N VAL A 122 2.12 6.91 14.65
CA VAL A 122 2.96 5.73 14.41
C VAL A 122 2.16 4.44 14.44
N LEU A 123 2.65 3.42 13.74
CA LEU A 123 1.98 2.12 13.63
C LEU A 123 1.71 1.47 15.01
N SER A 124 2.62 1.64 15.96
CA SER A 124 2.51 1.04 17.30
C SER A 124 1.29 1.50 18.12
N ILE A 125 0.61 2.58 17.72
CA ILE A 125 -0.69 2.96 18.29
C ILE A 125 -1.70 1.81 18.20
N PHE A 126 -1.56 0.97 17.17
CA PHE A 126 -2.50 -0.11 16.85
C PHE A 126 -1.98 -1.51 17.22
N ASP A 127 -0.86 -1.64 17.95
CA ASP A 127 -0.28 -2.95 18.29
C ASP A 127 -1.22 -3.85 19.10
N SER A 128 -2.03 -3.24 19.97
CA SER A 128 -3.03 -3.95 20.79
C SER A 128 -4.38 -4.13 20.10
N VAL A 129 -4.56 -3.59 18.90
CA VAL A 129 -5.84 -3.64 18.19
C VAL A 129 -6.01 -4.99 17.51
N THR A 130 -6.98 -5.76 18.00
CA THR A 130 -7.45 -6.98 17.36
C THR A 130 -8.84 -6.74 16.80
N LEU A 131 -9.04 -7.04 15.53
CA LEU A 131 -10.28 -6.87 14.80
C LEU A 131 -11.02 -8.19 14.65
N THR A 132 -12.29 -8.14 14.27
CA THR A 132 -13.11 -9.33 13.96
C THR A 132 -12.33 -10.28 13.02
N GLY A 133 -12.31 -11.57 13.39
CA GLY A 133 -11.55 -12.61 12.66
C GLY A 133 -10.05 -12.59 12.96
N ASN A 134 -9.65 -12.12 14.14
CA ASN A 134 -8.27 -12.05 14.63
C ASN A 134 -7.31 -11.26 13.73
N ARG A 135 -7.84 -10.34 12.93
CA ARG A 135 -7.02 -9.47 12.08
C ARG A 135 -6.36 -8.38 12.91
N THR A 136 -5.10 -8.13 12.65
CA THR A 136 -4.29 -7.15 13.37
C THR A 136 -3.49 -6.28 12.40
N PHE A 137 -2.94 -5.18 12.89
CA PHE A 137 -2.00 -4.34 12.15
C PHE A 137 -0.57 -4.93 12.11
N LYS A 138 -0.30 -6.00 12.85
CA LYS A 138 0.97 -6.70 12.78
C LYS A 138 1.13 -7.36 11.41
N VAL A 139 2.29 -7.18 10.78
CA VAL A 139 2.68 -7.87 9.56
C VAL A 139 3.59 -9.03 9.92
N GLU A 140 3.34 -10.19 9.35
CA GLU A 140 4.12 -11.41 9.48
C GLU A 140 4.76 -11.78 8.14
N GLU A 141 5.75 -12.68 8.15
CA GLU A 141 6.41 -13.13 6.92
C GLU A 141 5.42 -13.73 5.93
N THR A 142 4.44 -14.48 6.43
CA THR A 142 3.36 -15.07 5.64
C THR A 142 2.50 -14.03 4.92
N ASP A 143 2.28 -12.85 5.52
CA ASP A 143 1.58 -11.76 4.85
C ASP A 143 2.40 -11.26 3.65
N ILE A 144 3.73 -11.09 3.83
CA ILE A 144 4.63 -10.63 2.76
C ILE A 144 4.66 -11.66 1.63
N ASP A 145 4.82 -12.94 1.96
CA ASP A 145 4.83 -14.01 0.96
C ASP A 145 3.51 -14.05 0.18
N TYR A 146 2.39 -13.90 0.87
CA TYR A 146 1.07 -13.81 0.21
C TYR A 146 0.98 -12.61 -0.75
N TRP A 147 1.48 -11.44 -0.39
CA TRP A 147 1.46 -10.27 -1.27
C TRP A 147 2.33 -10.44 -2.51
N LEU A 148 3.52 -11.03 -2.34
CA LEU A 148 4.44 -11.29 -3.45
C LEU A 148 3.90 -12.30 -4.45
N ASP A 149 3.13 -13.28 -3.99
CA ASP A 149 2.66 -14.42 -4.79
C ASP A 149 1.23 -14.25 -5.30
N ASN A 150 0.48 -13.24 -4.83
CA ASN A 150 -0.93 -13.08 -5.17
C ASN A 150 -1.33 -11.66 -5.62
N TYR A 151 -0.50 -10.62 -5.35
CA TYR A 151 -0.89 -9.27 -5.72
C TYR A 151 -0.41 -8.93 -7.12
N THR A 152 -1.37 -8.78 -8.00
CA THR A 152 -1.19 -8.33 -9.39
C THR A 152 -1.28 -6.81 -9.48
N ILE A 153 -1.00 -6.26 -10.66
CA ILE A 153 -1.16 -4.84 -10.98
C ILE A 153 -2.49 -4.29 -10.44
N GLY A 154 -2.45 -3.18 -9.72
CA GLY A 154 -3.63 -2.57 -9.12
C GLY A 154 -3.34 -1.80 -7.82
N PRO A 155 -4.39 -1.32 -7.13
CA PRO A 155 -4.25 -0.44 -5.96
C PRO A 155 -3.39 -1.01 -4.82
N ASN A 156 -3.57 -2.29 -4.48
CA ASN A 156 -2.80 -2.92 -3.41
C ASN A 156 -1.30 -3.00 -3.75
N THR A 157 -0.99 -3.39 -4.99
CA THR A 157 0.39 -3.45 -5.50
C THR A 157 1.01 -2.06 -5.56
N TYR A 158 0.25 -1.04 -6.00
CA TYR A 158 0.72 0.35 -5.99
C TYR A 158 1.17 0.79 -4.61
N ILE A 159 0.35 0.52 -3.59
CA ILE A 159 0.66 0.86 -2.19
C ILE A 159 1.92 0.13 -1.70
N ILE A 160 2.08 -1.16 -2.01
CA ILE A 160 3.29 -1.91 -1.63
C ILE A 160 4.52 -1.36 -2.37
N LEU A 161 4.41 -1.09 -3.67
CA LEU A 161 5.48 -0.44 -4.43
C LEU A 161 5.85 0.93 -3.84
N SER A 162 4.87 1.72 -3.35
CA SER A 162 5.15 3.02 -2.74
C SER A 162 6.03 2.93 -1.47
N LEU A 163 5.98 1.83 -0.75
CA LEU A 163 6.90 1.54 0.37
C LEU A 163 8.32 1.21 -0.12
N LEU A 164 8.40 0.48 -1.22
CA LEU A 164 9.66 0.05 -1.81
C LEU A 164 10.42 1.20 -2.49
N TYR A 165 9.72 2.28 -2.88
CA TYR A 165 10.26 3.44 -3.58
C TYR A 165 10.09 4.74 -2.76
N PRO A 166 10.67 4.86 -1.56
CA PRO A 166 10.39 5.97 -0.63
C PRO A 166 10.90 7.35 -1.12
N THR A 167 11.79 7.38 -2.10
CA THR A 167 12.38 8.62 -2.63
C THR A 167 11.65 9.19 -3.83
N LEU A 168 10.72 8.44 -4.42
CA LEU A 168 9.96 8.93 -5.56
C LEU A 168 8.99 10.05 -5.15
N LYS A 169 8.94 11.09 -5.96
CA LYS A 169 8.03 12.23 -5.78
C LYS A 169 6.64 11.92 -6.36
N LEU A 170 5.99 10.90 -5.81
CA LEU A 170 4.70 10.40 -6.30
C LEU A 170 3.59 11.46 -6.38
N SER A 171 3.76 12.62 -5.73
CA SER A 171 2.83 13.76 -5.79
C SER A 171 3.10 14.73 -6.94
N GLN A 172 4.28 14.70 -7.53
CA GLN A 172 4.71 15.66 -8.54
C GLN A 172 4.72 15.09 -9.95
N GLU A 173 4.87 13.77 -10.07
CA GLU A 173 5.02 13.05 -11.33
C GLU A 173 4.04 11.87 -11.37
N SER A 174 3.61 11.51 -12.58
CA SER A 174 2.76 10.34 -12.80
C SER A 174 3.62 9.09 -12.87
N PHE A 175 3.45 8.18 -11.91
CA PHE A 175 4.13 6.90 -11.91
C PHE A 175 3.17 5.77 -12.29
N HIS A 176 3.65 4.90 -13.14
CA HIS A 176 2.92 3.72 -13.60
C HIS A 176 3.51 2.45 -12.98
N GLN A 177 2.64 1.47 -12.72
CA GLN A 177 3.06 0.11 -12.41
C GLN A 177 3.46 -0.55 -13.72
N ASP A 178 4.76 -0.62 -13.98
CA ASP A 178 5.33 -1.18 -15.20
C ASP A 178 5.89 -2.59 -14.97
N HIS A 179 5.90 -3.40 -16.02
CA HIS A 179 6.47 -4.74 -16.02
C HIS A 179 7.97 -4.70 -16.29
N CYS A 180 8.81 -5.29 -15.46
CA CYS A 180 10.24 -5.42 -15.72
C CYS A 180 10.48 -6.19 -17.02
N HIS A 181 10.04 -7.44 -17.12
CA HIS A 181 9.87 -8.13 -18.39
C HIS A 181 8.51 -7.73 -18.98
N PRO A 182 8.47 -7.12 -20.19
CA PRO A 182 7.26 -6.56 -20.76
C PRO A 182 6.11 -7.56 -20.85
N HIS A 183 4.89 -7.11 -20.56
CA HIS A 183 3.71 -7.96 -20.62
C HIS A 183 3.57 -8.74 -21.94
N VAL A 184 3.83 -8.06 -23.06
CA VAL A 184 3.71 -8.66 -24.41
C VAL A 184 4.72 -9.78 -24.66
N SER A 185 5.80 -9.86 -23.90
CA SER A 185 6.77 -10.96 -24.01
C SER A 185 6.20 -12.32 -23.60
N PHE A 186 5.10 -12.31 -22.84
CA PHE A 186 4.41 -13.50 -22.38
C PHE A 186 3.17 -13.85 -23.21
N ASP A 187 2.94 -13.16 -24.32
CA ASP A 187 1.87 -13.50 -25.25
C ASP A 187 2.23 -14.78 -26.04
N ASP A 188 1.24 -15.46 -26.58
CA ASP A 188 1.38 -16.81 -27.13
C ASP A 188 2.52 -16.96 -28.15
N LYS A 189 2.70 -15.98 -29.05
CA LYS A 189 3.76 -16.07 -30.09
C LYS A 189 5.18 -15.93 -29.50
N PRO A 190 5.52 -14.90 -28.72
CA PRO A 190 6.85 -14.78 -28.13
C PRO A 190 7.19 -15.96 -27.22
N ILE A 191 6.27 -16.38 -26.36
CA ILE A 191 6.55 -17.41 -25.35
C ILE A 191 6.66 -18.82 -25.98
N SER A 192 5.89 -19.12 -27.02
CA SER A 192 5.92 -20.41 -27.74
C SER A 192 7.29 -20.66 -28.37
N SER A 193 8.00 -19.61 -28.81
CA SER A 193 9.33 -19.73 -29.41
C SER A 193 10.40 -20.25 -28.46
N LEU A 194 10.12 -20.24 -27.15
CA LEU A 194 11.06 -20.69 -26.11
C LEU A 194 11.02 -22.22 -25.88
N GLY A 195 10.08 -22.93 -26.48
CA GLY A 195 9.96 -24.39 -26.32
C GLY A 195 9.58 -24.86 -24.93
N LEU A 196 8.89 -23.99 -24.14
CA LEU A 196 8.45 -24.28 -22.78
C LEU A 196 7.25 -25.22 -22.76
N SER A 197 7.07 -25.94 -21.64
CA SER A 197 5.85 -26.72 -21.41
C SER A 197 4.63 -25.79 -21.26
N GLU A 198 3.43 -26.30 -21.61
CA GLU A 198 2.19 -25.53 -21.42
C GLU A 198 1.97 -25.11 -19.95
N GLU A 199 2.41 -25.93 -19.00
CA GLU A 199 2.32 -25.62 -17.58
C GLU A 199 3.20 -24.43 -17.24
N THR A 200 4.47 -24.42 -17.68
CA THR A 200 5.41 -23.30 -17.47
C THR A 200 4.88 -22.03 -18.13
N VAL A 201 4.30 -22.13 -19.34
CA VAL A 201 3.71 -20.98 -20.04
C VAL A 201 2.59 -20.36 -19.18
N ARG A 202 1.66 -21.19 -18.68
CA ARG A 202 0.56 -20.69 -17.81
C ARG A 202 1.10 -20.06 -16.52
N GLU A 203 2.08 -20.68 -15.92
CA GLU A 203 2.74 -20.14 -14.72
C GLU A 203 3.39 -18.78 -14.98
N TRP A 204 4.13 -18.64 -16.08
CA TRP A 204 4.79 -17.37 -16.42
C TRP A 204 3.77 -16.28 -16.80
N GLN A 205 2.69 -16.63 -17.48
CA GLN A 205 1.58 -15.72 -17.79
C GLN A 205 0.87 -15.22 -16.50
N TYR A 206 0.85 -16.04 -15.46
CA TYR A 206 0.39 -15.60 -14.14
C TYR A 206 1.43 -14.71 -13.45
N LYS A 207 2.67 -15.18 -13.34
CA LYS A 207 3.79 -14.48 -12.68
C LYS A 207 4.09 -13.11 -13.29
N ARG A 208 3.86 -12.91 -14.59
CA ARG A 208 4.14 -11.63 -15.28
C ARG A 208 3.50 -10.43 -14.59
N ASN A 209 2.32 -10.60 -13.99
CA ASN A 209 1.56 -9.53 -13.36
C ASN A 209 1.81 -9.41 -11.84
N LEU A 210 2.61 -10.30 -11.25
CA LEU A 210 2.90 -10.28 -9.82
C LEU A 210 3.96 -9.23 -9.48
N LEU A 211 3.91 -8.79 -8.23
CA LEU A 211 4.79 -7.74 -7.68
C LEU A 211 6.29 -7.94 -8.00
N PRO A 212 6.87 -9.17 -7.98
CA PRO A 212 8.28 -9.36 -8.36
C PRO A 212 8.62 -9.02 -9.81
N ASN A 213 7.66 -8.98 -10.75
CA ASN A 213 7.89 -8.49 -12.11
C ASN A 213 7.46 -7.03 -12.32
N LEU A 214 7.06 -6.32 -11.25
CA LEU A 214 6.55 -4.96 -11.35
C LEU A 214 7.52 -3.94 -10.74
N GLN A 215 7.46 -2.70 -11.24
CA GLN A 215 8.22 -1.56 -10.78
C GLN A 215 7.41 -0.28 -10.94
N PHE A 216 7.88 0.82 -10.34
CA PHE A 216 7.43 2.15 -10.74
C PHE A 216 8.32 2.70 -11.84
N LEU A 217 7.71 3.18 -12.92
CA LEU A 217 8.33 4.05 -13.90
C LEU A 217 7.55 5.36 -14.02
N GLU A 218 8.27 6.47 -14.21
CA GLU A 218 7.65 7.74 -14.61
C GLU A 218 7.00 7.61 -16.00
N GLY A 219 5.96 8.41 -16.27
CA GLY A 219 5.18 8.28 -17.50
C GLY A 219 6.02 8.29 -18.76
N ARG A 220 7.02 9.20 -18.87
CA ARG A 220 7.93 9.29 -20.02
C ARG A 220 8.85 8.08 -20.15
N GLU A 221 9.39 7.59 -19.02
CA GLU A 221 10.23 6.40 -19.01
C GLU A 221 9.41 5.17 -19.38
N ASN A 222 8.17 5.07 -18.91
CA ASN A 222 7.25 4.01 -19.25
C ASN A 222 6.90 3.98 -20.73
N GLU A 223 6.64 5.14 -21.34
CA GLU A 223 6.41 5.26 -22.78
C GLU A 223 7.66 4.86 -23.59
N SER A 224 8.85 5.28 -23.14
CA SER A 224 10.13 4.95 -23.77
C SER A 224 10.42 3.46 -23.69
N LYS A 225 10.20 2.83 -22.53
CA LYS A 225 10.41 1.41 -22.33
C LYS A 225 9.45 0.57 -23.16
N ASN A 226 8.15 0.88 -23.13
CA ASN A 226 7.11 0.19 -23.90
C ASN A 226 7.29 -1.34 -23.85
N LYS A 227 7.57 -1.97 -25.00
CA LYS A 227 7.78 -3.42 -25.17
C LYS A 227 9.27 -3.83 -25.22
N THR A 228 10.19 -2.93 -24.90
CA THR A 228 11.63 -3.21 -24.94
C THR A 228 11.97 -4.33 -23.96
N PRO A 229 12.63 -5.43 -24.40
CA PRO A 229 13.07 -6.50 -23.50
C PRO A 229 13.91 -5.97 -22.34
N LEU A 230 13.78 -6.58 -21.15
CA LEU A 230 14.49 -6.12 -19.95
C LEU A 230 16.01 -6.04 -20.15
N LYS A 231 16.59 -7.03 -20.84
CA LYS A 231 18.02 -7.06 -21.16
C LYS A 231 18.45 -5.84 -21.96
N ASP A 232 17.70 -5.50 -23.00
CA ASP A 232 18.03 -4.38 -23.88
C ASP A 232 17.83 -3.06 -23.16
N TRP A 233 16.73 -2.92 -22.37
CA TRP A 233 16.48 -1.75 -21.55
C TRP A 233 17.60 -1.46 -20.56
N ILE A 234 18.16 -2.48 -19.91
CA ILE A 234 19.32 -2.32 -19.02
C ILE A 234 20.61 -2.05 -19.80
N ALA A 235 20.81 -2.66 -20.97
CA ALA A 235 21.97 -2.39 -21.84
C ALA A 235 22.01 -0.95 -22.35
N ASP A 236 20.87 -0.32 -22.53
CA ASP A 236 20.72 1.10 -22.91
C ASP A 236 21.02 2.08 -21.75
N GLY A 237 21.52 1.57 -20.61
CA GLY A 237 21.92 2.37 -19.46
C GLY A 237 20.80 2.67 -18.45
N ASN A 238 19.62 2.09 -18.62
CA ASN A 238 18.53 2.24 -17.66
C ASN A 238 18.73 1.31 -16.47
N THR A 239 17.98 1.55 -15.39
CA THR A 239 18.08 0.75 -14.17
C THR A 239 16.71 0.35 -13.67
N ILE A 240 16.63 -0.78 -12.97
CA ILE A 240 15.47 -1.17 -12.18
C ILE A 240 15.87 -1.34 -10.72
N LYS A 241 14.99 -0.96 -9.81
CA LYS A 241 15.22 -1.22 -8.39
C LYS A 241 15.09 -2.72 -8.11
N PHE A 242 15.93 -3.22 -7.19
CA PHE A 242 16.00 -4.66 -6.89
C PHE A 242 16.38 -5.52 -8.11
N LEU A 243 17.30 -5.04 -8.95
CA LEU A 243 17.89 -5.85 -10.01
C LEU A 243 18.74 -6.96 -9.38
N PRO A 244 18.45 -8.25 -9.62
CA PRO A 244 19.28 -9.32 -9.09
C PRO A 244 20.67 -9.32 -9.71
N SER A 245 21.71 -9.44 -8.88
CA SER A 245 23.09 -9.50 -9.36
C SER A 245 23.43 -10.87 -9.92
N GLY A 246 24.15 -10.91 -11.05
CA GLY A 246 24.63 -12.14 -11.65
C GLY A 246 23.55 -13.03 -12.29
N VAL A 247 22.35 -12.51 -12.47
CA VAL A 247 21.24 -13.22 -13.10
C VAL A 247 21.09 -12.79 -14.54
N SER A 248 20.81 -13.74 -15.44
CA SER A 248 20.44 -13.44 -16.82
C SER A 248 19.13 -12.66 -16.89
N LEU A 249 19.08 -11.66 -17.78
CA LEU A 249 17.89 -10.83 -18.03
C LEU A 249 17.16 -11.23 -19.32
N GLU A 250 17.54 -12.36 -19.90
CA GLU A 250 16.82 -12.95 -21.03
C GLU A 250 15.47 -13.51 -20.58
N LEU A 251 14.46 -13.41 -21.43
CA LEU A 251 13.13 -13.93 -21.10
C LEU A 251 13.15 -15.44 -20.78
N LYS A 252 13.98 -16.24 -21.47
CA LYS A 252 14.11 -17.68 -21.20
C LYS A 252 14.52 -18.04 -19.78
N ASP A 253 15.14 -17.08 -19.06
CA ASP A 253 15.63 -17.24 -17.69
C ASP A 253 14.70 -16.53 -16.66
N PHE A 254 13.46 -16.23 -17.07
CA PHE A 254 12.48 -15.46 -16.28
C PHE A 254 12.27 -16.03 -14.89
N ASP A 255 12.18 -17.34 -14.70
CA ASP A 255 11.98 -17.93 -13.36
C ASP A 255 13.12 -17.63 -12.40
N VAL A 256 14.35 -17.63 -12.89
CA VAL A 256 15.53 -17.29 -12.07
C VAL A 256 15.48 -15.80 -11.69
N PHE A 257 15.24 -14.93 -12.66
CA PHE A 257 15.08 -13.50 -12.43
C PHE A 257 13.95 -13.22 -11.42
N PHE A 258 12.77 -13.80 -11.63
CA PHE A 258 11.61 -13.62 -10.77
C PHE A 258 11.89 -14.05 -9.33
N THR A 259 12.49 -15.24 -9.16
CA THR A 259 12.80 -15.83 -7.85
C THR A 259 13.81 -14.97 -7.08
N GLU A 260 14.89 -14.57 -7.72
CA GLU A 260 15.93 -13.77 -7.05
C GLU A 260 15.42 -12.35 -6.74
N ARG A 261 14.65 -11.73 -7.64
CA ARG A 261 14.04 -10.43 -7.37
C ARG A 261 12.99 -10.50 -6.27
N ARG A 262 12.22 -11.58 -6.21
CA ARG A 262 11.28 -11.85 -5.10
C ARG A 262 12.00 -11.89 -3.76
N LYS A 263 13.16 -12.53 -3.67
CA LYS A 263 13.97 -12.57 -2.44
C LYS A 263 14.43 -11.17 -2.01
N LEU A 264 14.90 -10.36 -2.96
CA LEU A 264 15.35 -8.99 -2.67
C LEU A 264 14.18 -8.12 -2.15
N ILE A 265 13.04 -8.18 -2.81
CA ILE A 265 11.84 -7.42 -2.40
C ILE A 265 11.32 -7.91 -1.05
N ARG A 266 11.30 -9.24 -0.82
CA ARG A 266 10.92 -9.85 0.47
C ARG A 266 11.80 -9.33 1.60
N GLY A 267 13.11 -9.35 1.42
CA GLY A 267 14.07 -8.86 2.40
C GLY A 267 13.84 -7.39 2.75
N GLU A 268 13.58 -6.55 1.75
CA GLU A 268 13.30 -5.14 1.99
C GLU A 268 11.97 -4.92 2.72
N LEU A 269 10.91 -5.67 2.41
CA LEU A 269 9.63 -5.58 3.12
C LEU A 269 9.77 -6.03 4.59
N ILE A 270 10.52 -7.11 4.86
CA ILE A 270 10.87 -7.55 6.21
C ILE A 270 11.56 -6.42 6.99
N ARG A 271 12.51 -5.73 6.36
CA ARG A 271 13.21 -4.58 6.94
C ARG A 271 12.27 -3.39 7.21
N ILE A 272 11.40 -3.05 6.25
CA ILE A 272 10.43 -1.95 6.38
C ILE A 272 9.47 -2.18 7.56
N PHE A 273 9.02 -3.41 7.75
CA PHE A 273 8.08 -3.78 8.82
C PHE A 273 8.76 -4.21 10.12
N ASN A 274 10.12 -4.22 10.17
CA ASN A 274 10.91 -4.63 11.34
C ASN A 274 10.54 -6.05 11.84
N ILE A 275 10.31 -6.97 10.91
CA ILE A 275 9.97 -8.35 11.26
C ILE A 275 11.25 -9.04 11.75
N LYS A 276 11.20 -9.59 12.96
CA LYS A 276 12.29 -10.41 13.49
C LYS A 276 12.23 -11.78 12.83
N ILE A 277 13.24 -12.11 12.03
CA ILE A 277 13.42 -13.46 11.50
C ILE A 277 13.89 -14.33 12.67
N ILE A 278 13.08 -15.27 13.08
CA ILE A 278 13.50 -16.32 14.01
C ILE A 278 14.28 -17.31 13.15
N THR A 279 15.61 -17.20 13.19
CA THR A 279 16.49 -18.29 12.67
C THR A 279 16.41 -19.43 13.68
N GLU A 280 15.78 -20.53 13.28
CA GLU A 280 15.84 -21.82 14.01
C GLU A 280 17.27 -22.37 14.02
#